data_74169ffc634fd5a8564b1d1fad5e11ec
#
_entry.id   74169ffc634fd5a8564b1d1fad5e11ec
#
_cell.length_a   1.000
_cell.length_b   1.000
_cell.length_c   1.000
_cell.angle_alpha   90.00
_cell.angle_beta   90.00
_cell.angle_gamma   90.00
#
_symmetry.space_group_name_H-M   'P 1'
#
loop_
_entity.id
_entity.type
_entity.pdbx_description
1 polymer ?
#
loop_
_entity_poly.entity_id
_entity_poly.type
_entity_poly.pdbx_seq_one_letter_code
_entity_poly.pdbx_strand_id
1 'polypeptide(L)'
;MSTNPFTVSFGKKPLQYISRLTETNQILESFCAEIPSNQIYMITGVRGSGKTVMMTNIASELRKREDWIVVELNPTRDLLQSLAAKIYSIPELHTLFINAKLDFSAFGLGVSIENAAPVTDIENALELMLKYIQKSEKRLLISVDEVTNSEYIRIFASSFQIFLRNDYPIFLLMTGLYENIYNLQNDKVLTFLYRAPKLILEPLNYTAIRKQYMDIFSLDIDAAGELASLTKGYPFAFQVLGYLYWENRNKKTLEQILPEYDQYLDEYVYSKIWSELSDLDKKIVTEMSLSGETQVKALRERLDMKSELFSVYRERLKRKGVIISKEYGKVTLALPRFDEFVKIQQLM
;
A
#
# COMPACT_ATOMS: atom_id res chain seq x y z
N MET A 1 1.79 -33.17 -7.49
CA MET A 1 1.08 -32.05 -8.15
C MET A 1 1.89 -30.79 -7.92
N SER A 2 2.21 -30.02 -8.95
CA SER A 2 2.89 -28.73 -8.77
C SER A 2 1.98 -27.73 -8.05
N THR A 3 2.51 -27.03 -7.07
CA THR A 3 1.78 -26.01 -6.29
C THR A 3 1.38 -24.84 -7.20
N ASN A 4 0.15 -24.33 -7.04
CA ASN A 4 -0.29 -23.14 -7.76
C ASN A 4 0.62 -21.94 -7.39
N PRO A 5 1.30 -21.32 -8.35
CA PRO A 5 2.23 -20.23 -8.07
C PRO A 5 1.53 -18.89 -7.77
N PHE A 6 0.24 -18.77 -8.12
CA PHE A 6 -0.58 -17.59 -7.83
C PHE A 6 -1.31 -17.74 -6.52
N THR A 7 -1.65 -16.64 -5.87
CA THR A 7 -2.41 -16.66 -4.63
C THR A 7 -3.51 -15.60 -4.64
N VAL A 8 -4.66 -15.99 -4.08
CA VAL A 8 -5.79 -15.09 -3.82
C VAL A 8 -5.87 -14.69 -2.35
N SER A 9 -4.94 -15.20 -1.51
CA SER A 9 -4.90 -14.88 -0.08
C SER A 9 -4.32 -13.48 0.16
N PHE A 10 -4.95 -12.72 1.06
CA PHE A 10 -4.47 -11.42 1.48
C PHE A 10 -3.31 -11.52 2.50
N GLY A 11 -2.48 -10.49 2.54
CA GLY A 11 -1.42 -10.32 3.55
C GLY A 11 -0.18 -11.19 3.35
N LYS A 12 -0.16 -12.07 2.35
CA LYS A 12 1.02 -12.88 2.01
C LYS A 12 1.63 -12.42 0.70
N LYS A 13 2.97 -12.41 0.64
CA LYS A 13 3.67 -12.18 -0.61
C LYS A 13 3.40 -13.36 -1.54
N PRO A 14 2.87 -13.15 -2.75
CA PRO A 14 2.68 -14.21 -3.74
C PRO A 14 4.02 -14.86 -4.11
N LEU A 15 4.02 -16.16 -4.44
CA LEU A 15 5.19 -16.83 -4.98
C LEU A 15 5.59 -16.21 -6.32
N GLN A 16 4.59 -15.91 -7.15
CA GLN A 16 4.76 -15.18 -8.40
C GLN A 16 4.18 -13.77 -8.26
N TYR A 17 5.04 -12.77 -8.36
CA TYR A 17 4.64 -11.37 -8.39
C TYR A 17 5.53 -10.59 -9.35
N ILE A 18 4.98 -9.56 -9.96
CA ILE A 18 5.75 -8.67 -10.82
C ILE A 18 6.37 -7.58 -9.96
N SER A 19 7.69 -7.60 -9.88
CA SER A 19 8.46 -6.65 -9.07
C SER A 19 8.42 -5.24 -9.67
N ARG A 20 8.23 -4.26 -8.82
CA ARG A 20 8.35 -2.83 -9.14
C ARG A 20 9.77 -2.38 -8.82
N LEU A 21 10.75 -2.87 -9.60
CA LEU A 21 12.18 -2.70 -9.31
C LEU A 21 12.58 -1.22 -9.22
N THR A 22 12.11 -0.39 -10.14
CA THR A 22 12.46 1.03 -10.18
C THR A 22 12.02 1.74 -8.90
N GLU A 23 10.76 1.57 -8.52
CA GLU A 23 10.18 2.22 -7.35
C GLU A 23 10.76 1.65 -6.05
N THR A 24 10.99 0.34 -6.00
CA THR A 24 11.62 -0.33 -4.85
C THR A 24 13.05 0.15 -4.66
N ASN A 25 13.84 0.19 -5.74
CA ASN A 25 15.23 0.66 -5.69
C ASN A 25 15.32 2.13 -5.31
N GLN A 26 14.45 2.98 -5.82
CA GLN A 26 14.39 4.40 -5.45
C GLN A 26 14.27 4.59 -3.93
N ILE A 27 13.41 3.81 -3.26
CA ILE A 27 13.26 3.89 -1.79
C ILE A 27 14.49 3.31 -1.09
N LEU A 28 14.96 2.14 -1.53
CA LEU A 28 16.13 1.50 -0.94
C LEU A 28 17.40 2.34 -1.07
N GLU A 29 17.66 2.91 -2.23
CA GLU A 29 18.80 3.81 -2.47
C GLU A 29 18.72 5.05 -1.59
N SER A 30 17.54 5.68 -1.47
CA SER A 30 17.34 6.83 -0.59
C SER A 30 17.58 6.48 0.87
N PHE A 31 17.03 5.36 1.35
CA PHE A 31 17.17 4.94 2.75
C PHE A 31 18.59 4.48 3.10
N CYS A 32 19.27 3.82 2.16
CA CYS A 32 20.60 3.27 2.38
C CYS A 32 21.74 4.27 2.10
N ALA A 33 21.45 5.45 1.57
CA ALA A 33 22.46 6.47 1.35
C ALA A 33 23.18 6.86 2.66
N GLU A 34 24.42 7.28 2.56
CA GLU A 34 25.18 7.81 3.71
C GLU A 34 24.46 9.03 4.31
N ILE A 35 24.01 9.93 3.44
CA ILE A 35 23.15 11.06 3.78
C ILE A 35 21.80 10.83 3.07
N PRO A 36 20.77 10.34 3.76
CA PRO A 36 19.49 10.06 3.16
C PRO A 36 18.79 11.32 2.64
N SER A 37 18.37 11.31 1.38
CA SER A 37 17.59 12.42 0.83
C SER A 37 16.19 12.52 1.44
N ASN A 38 15.63 11.38 1.83
CA ASN A 38 14.32 11.28 2.47
C ASN A 38 14.35 10.11 3.47
N GLN A 39 13.79 10.34 4.64
CA GLN A 39 13.62 9.32 5.68
C GLN A 39 12.15 8.86 5.81
N ILE A 40 11.24 9.42 5.00
CA ILE A 40 9.83 9.07 4.97
C ILE A 40 9.42 8.82 3.52
N TYR A 41 8.72 7.71 3.28
CA TYR A 41 8.02 7.44 2.03
C TYR A 41 6.59 6.98 2.30
N MET A 42 5.67 7.41 1.45
CA MET A 42 4.27 6.99 1.47
C MET A 42 3.94 6.28 0.17
N ILE A 43 3.47 5.05 0.25
CA ILE A 43 3.03 4.25 -0.89
C ILE A 43 1.51 4.29 -0.95
N THR A 44 0.95 4.73 -2.05
CA THR A 44 -0.50 4.81 -2.23
C THR A 44 -0.95 4.19 -3.55
N GLY A 45 -2.22 3.88 -3.62
CA GLY A 45 -2.85 3.28 -4.79
C GLY A 45 -4.21 2.69 -4.44
N VAL A 46 -4.94 2.27 -5.45
CA VAL A 46 -6.23 1.60 -5.29
C VAL A 46 -6.11 0.34 -4.43
N ARG A 47 -7.21 -0.11 -3.83
CA ARG A 47 -7.27 -1.41 -3.13
C ARG A 47 -6.81 -2.52 -4.08
N GLY A 48 -5.99 -3.48 -3.62
CA GLY A 48 -5.44 -4.55 -4.47
C GLY A 48 -4.30 -4.14 -5.43
N SER A 49 -3.78 -2.90 -5.35
CA SER A 49 -2.66 -2.44 -6.20
C SER A 49 -1.28 -2.98 -5.78
N GLY A 50 -1.19 -3.73 -4.68
CA GLY A 50 0.05 -4.34 -4.20
C GLY A 50 0.88 -3.48 -3.24
N LYS A 51 0.28 -2.48 -2.58
CA LYS A 51 0.96 -1.62 -1.59
C LYS A 51 1.66 -2.40 -0.49
N THR A 52 0.93 -3.29 0.18
CA THR A 52 1.44 -4.18 1.24
C THR A 52 2.58 -5.07 0.73
N VAL A 53 2.44 -5.62 -0.48
CA VAL A 53 3.48 -6.47 -1.10
C VAL A 53 4.77 -5.67 -1.32
N MET A 54 4.67 -4.45 -1.84
CA MET A 54 5.82 -3.58 -2.04
C MET A 54 6.48 -3.17 -0.71
N MET A 55 5.70 -2.75 0.28
CA MET A 55 6.20 -2.42 1.62
C MET A 55 6.92 -3.62 2.25
N THR A 56 6.31 -4.80 2.21
CA THR A 56 6.90 -6.04 2.74
C THR A 56 8.18 -6.41 2.01
N ASN A 57 8.25 -6.19 0.69
CA ASN A 57 9.46 -6.44 -0.08
C ASN A 57 10.61 -5.52 0.35
N ILE A 58 10.37 -4.22 0.46
CA ILE A 58 11.36 -3.24 0.95
C ILE A 58 11.82 -3.61 2.36
N ALA A 59 10.88 -3.88 3.27
CA ALA A 59 11.17 -4.30 4.64
C ALA A 59 12.02 -5.59 4.68
N SER A 60 11.73 -6.55 3.80
CA SER A 60 12.48 -7.80 3.71
C SER A 60 13.90 -7.59 3.18
N GLU A 61 14.10 -6.71 2.21
CA GLU A 61 15.46 -6.39 1.72
C GLU A 61 16.30 -5.71 2.79
N LEU A 62 15.72 -4.80 3.57
CA LEU A 62 16.43 -4.14 4.66
C LEU A 62 16.72 -5.09 5.84
N ARG A 63 15.82 -6.05 6.15
CA ARG A 63 16.09 -7.08 7.18
C ARG A 63 17.28 -7.99 6.87
N LYS A 64 17.69 -8.12 5.63
CA LYS A 64 18.88 -8.91 5.26
C LYS A 64 20.19 -8.20 5.60
N ARG A 65 20.13 -6.92 5.93
CA ARG A 65 21.28 -6.09 6.21
C ARG A 65 21.51 -6.02 7.73
N GLU A 66 22.73 -6.20 8.16
CA GLU A 66 23.11 -6.19 9.58
C GLU A 66 22.97 -4.80 10.23
N ASP A 67 23.07 -3.73 9.41
CA ASP A 67 22.96 -2.33 9.83
C ASP A 67 21.51 -1.86 9.96
N TRP A 68 20.50 -2.74 9.77
CA TRP A 68 19.09 -2.37 9.81
C TRP A 68 18.30 -3.14 10.86
N ILE A 69 17.46 -2.40 11.58
CA ILE A 69 16.38 -2.92 12.41
C ILE A 69 15.07 -2.59 11.70
N VAL A 70 14.17 -3.55 11.55
CA VAL A 70 12.89 -3.36 10.87
C VAL A 70 11.75 -3.73 11.80
N VAL A 71 10.90 -2.76 12.08
CA VAL A 71 9.74 -2.88 12.95
C VAL A 71 8.47 -2.56 12.17
N GLU A 72 7.47 -3.42 12.27
CA GLU A 72 6.14 -3.18 11.70
C GLU A 72 5.16 -2.83 12.82
N LEU A 73 4.38 -1.76 12.65
CA LEU A 73 3.42 -1.28 13.62
C LEU A 73 1.98 -1.39 13.11
N ASN A 74 1.07 -1.69 14.02
CA ASN A 74 -0.36 -1.72 13.76
C ASN A 74 -0.95 -0.31 13.96
N PRO A 75 -1.55 0.32 12.92
CA PRO A 75 -2.08 1.69 12.99
C PRO A 75 -3.30 1.86 13.92
N THR A 76 -3.89 0.75 14.39
CA THR A 76 -5.07 0.78 15.28
C THR A 76 -4.75 0.76 16.77
N ARG A 77 -3.45 0.78 17.12
CA ARG A 77 -2.96 0.76 18.50
C ARG A 77 -2.09 1.99 18.76
N ASP A 78 -1.79 2.24 20.02
CA ASP A 78 -0.76 3.22 20.37
C ASP A 78 0.58 2.82 19.75
N LEU A 79 1.01 3.62 18.76
CA LEU A 79 2.21 3.33 17.97
C LEU A 79 3.49 3.62 18.76
N LEU A 80 3.50 4.63 19.66
CA LEU A 80 4.69 4.93 20.45
C LEU A 80 4.98 3.81 21.46
N GLN A 81 3.96 3.37 22.19
CA GLN A 81 4.10 2.22 23.10
C GLN A 81 4.44 0.94 22.32
N SER A 82 3.79 0.70 21.21
CA SER A 82 4.07 -0.49 20.37
C SER A 82 5.50 -0.47 19.83
N LEU A 83 6.00 0.71 19.43
CA LEU A 83 7.38 0.89 18.97
C LEU A 83 8.37 0.60 20.09
N ALA A 84 8.18 1.20 21.27
CA ALA A 84 9.04 0.96 22.43
C ALA A 84 9.08 -0.51 22.82
N ALA A 85 7.92 -1.18 22.87
CA ALA A 85 7.82 -2.61 23.17
C ALA A 85 8.58 -3.49 22.16
N LYS A 86 8.43 -3.20 20.86
CA LYS A 86 9.13 -3.95 19.81
C LYS A 86 10.64 -3.71 19.82
N ILE A 87 11.10 -2.47 20.01
CA ILE A 87 12.54 -2.19 20.15
C ILE A 87 13.10 -2.87 21.40
N TYR A 88 12.40 -2.81 22.53
CA TYR A 88 12.82 -3.45 23.76
C TYR A 88 12.93 -4.98 23.65
N SER A 89 12.08 -5.60 22.85
CA SER A 89 12.07 -7.06 22.62
C SER A 89 13.22 -7.58 21.75
N ILE A 90 14.00 -6.69 21.11
CA ILE A 90 15.16 -7.09 20.29
C ILE A 90 16.30 -7.49 21.23
N PRO A 91 16.78 -8.77 21.19
CA PRO A 91 17.72 -9.30 22.20
C PRO A 91 18.99 -8.48 22.35
N GLU A 92 19.57 -8.03 21.24
CA GLU A 92 20.79 -7.22 21.22
C GLU A 92 20.59 -5.86 21.93
N LEU A 93 19.48 -5.16 21.64
CA LEU A 93 19.16 -3.88 22.24
C LEU A 93 18.71 -4.02 23.69
N HIS A 94 17.95 -5.06 24.00
CA HIS A 94 17.52 -5.38 25.37
C HIS A 94 18.72 -5.51 26.31
N THR A 95 19.75 -6.25 25.90
CA THR A 95 20.99 -6.39 26.66
C THR A 95 21.69 -5.03 26.89
N LEU A 96 21.72 -4.17 25.86
CA LEU A 96 22.28 -2.82 25.98
C LEU A 96 21.50 -1.95 26.95
N PHE A 97 20.17 -2.02 26.95
CA PHE A 97 19.32 -1.23 27.86
C PHE A 97 19.51 -1.65 29.31
N ILE A 98 19.59 -2.95 29.61
CA ILE A 98 19.86 -3.46 30.96
C ILE A 98 21.24 -3.03 31.43
N ASN A 99 22.28 -3.20 30.62
CA ASN A 99 23.65 -2.80 30.95
C ASN A 99 23.75 -1.28 31.21
N ALA A 100 22.94 -0.49 30.51
CA ALA A 100 22.85 0.95 30.70
C ALA A 100 21.94 1.37 31.87
N LYS A 101 21.37 0.42 32.62
CA LYS A 101 20.41 0.65 33.72
C LYS A 101 19.22 1.52 33.31
N LEU A 102 18.68 1.32 32.12
CA LEU A 102 17.48 2.02 31.65
C LEU A 102 16.23 1.28 32.13
N ASP A 103 15.50 1.89 33.08
CA ASP A 103 14.28 1.33 33.63
C ASP A 103 13.04 1.78 32.84
N PHE A 104 12.45 0.86 32.07
CA PHE A 104 11.24 1.06 31.29
C PHE A 104 10.01 0.35 31.90
N SER A 105 10.08 -0.03 33.18
CA SER A 105 9.00 -0.76 33.87
C SER A 105 7.69 0.03 33.95
N ALA A 106 7.75 1.36 33.94
CA ALA A 106 6.55 2.22 33.88
C ALA A 106 5.67 1.97 32.62
N PHE A 107 6.24 1.41 31.56
CA PHE A 107 5.51 1.03 30.32
C PHE A 107 5.21 -0.47 30.28
N GLY A 108 5.42 -1.21 31.37
CA GLY A 108 5.29 -2.67 31.38
C GLY A 108 6.41 -3.40 30.61
N LEU A 109 7.54 -2.75 30.38
CA LEU A 109 8.69 -3.29 29.68
C LEU A 109 9.78 -3.71 30.68
N GLY A 110 9.95 -5.03 30.86
CA GLY A 110 10.90 -5.59 31.82
C GLY A 110 10.44 -5.45 33.29
N VAL A 111 11.42 -5.43 34.19
CA VAL A 111 11.24 -5.25 35.62
C VAL A 111 11.99 -3.99 36.09
N SER A 112 11.57 -3.44 37.20
CA SER A 112 12.27 -2.33 37.83
C SER A 112 13.74 -2.66 38.07
N ILE A 113 14.63 -1.74 37.72
CA ILE A 113 16.07 -1.88 37.88
C ILE A 113 16.50 -1.20 39.21
N GLU A 114 17.15 -1.94 40.07
CA GLU A 114 17.61 -1.42 41.35
C GLU A 114 18.55 -0.22 41.15
N ASN A 115 18.29 0.88 41.89
CA ASN A 115 19.01 2.15 41.80
C ASN A 115 18.92 2.86 40.42
N ALA A 116 17.90 2.60 39.62
CA ALA A 116 17.56 3.37 38.44
C ALA A 116 16.21 4.06 38.61
N ALA A 117 16.11 5.32 38.23
CA ALA A 117 14.82 6.01 38.18
C ALA A 117 14.04 5.53 36.95
N PRO A 118 12.75 5.14 37.10
CA PRO A 118 11.96 4.72 35.94
C PRO A 118 11.74 5.90 34.98
N VAL A 119 11.85 5.61 33.68
CA VAL A 119 11.46 6.55 32.61
C VAL A 119 9.93 6.54 32.53
N THR A 120 9.29 7.69 32.74
CA THR A 120 7.82 7.77 32.78
C THR A 120 7.18 8.42 31.57
N ASP A 121 7.97 9.06 30.72
CA ASP A 121 7.52 9.64 29.46
C ASP A 121 7.93 8.78 28.27
N ILE A 122 6.97 8.45 27.37
CA ILE A 122 7.20 7.52 26.27
C ILE A 122 8.11 8.09 25.17
N GLU A 123 8.07 9.41 24.92
CA GLU A 123 8.96 10.05 23.96
C GLU A 123 10.40 10.01 24.45
N ASN A 124 10.62 10.34 25.73
CA ASN A 124 11.93 10.21 26.37
C ASN A 124 12.45 8.76 26.35
N ALA A 125 11.58 7.78 26.60
CA ALA A 125 11.94 6.37 26.51
C ALA A 125 12.43 6.00 25.10
N LEU A 126 11.68 6.42 24.09
CA LEU A 126 12.05 6.20 22.69
C LEU A 126 13.33 6.94 22.30
N GLU A 127 13.52 8.18 22.73
CA GLU A 127 14.78 8.90 22.49
C GLU A 127 16.00 8.19 23.08
N LEU A 128 15.88 7.67 24.30
CA LEU A 128 16.94 6.86 24.91
C LEU A 128 17.22 5.61 24.08
N MET A 129 16.19 4.89 23.66
CA MET A 129 16.33 3.70 22.80
C MET A 129 16.99 4.05 21.46
N LEU A 130 16.57 5.14 20.81
CA LEU A 130 17.14 5.62 19.55
C LEU A 130 18.61 6.03 19.67
N LYS A 131 19.02 6.64 20.77
CA LYS A 131 20.44 6.94 21.07
C LYS A 131 21.30 5.67 21.09
N TYR A 132 20.78 4.57 21.63
CA TYR A 132 21.50 3.29 21.65
C TYR A 132 21.53 2.62 20.28
N ILE A 133 20.46 2.72 19.48
CA ILE A 133 20.44 2.29 18.08
C ILE A 133 21.50 3.05 17.28
N GLN A 134 21.57 4.37 17.45
CA GLN A 134 22.56 5.22 16.78
C GLN A 134 24.00 4.87 17.20
N LYS A 135 24.26 4.66 18.49
CA LYS A 135 25.57 4.25 19.00
C LYS A 135 26.00 2.87 18.49
N SER A 136 25.05 2.02 18.12
CA SER A 136 25.29 0.70 17.53
C SER A 136 25.44 0.77 16.01
N GLU A 137 25.51 1.98 15.43
CA GLU A 137 25.61 2.24 13.99
C GLU A 137 24.48 1.58 13.17
N LYS A 138 23.32 1.36 13.81
CA LYS A 138 22.15 0.76 13.18
C LYS A 138 21.13 1.82 12.78
N ARG A 139 20.33 1.51 11.77
CA ARG A 139 19.18 2.30 11.29
C ARG A 139 17.90 1.58 11.62
N LEU A 140 16.84 2.33 11.93
CA LEU A 140 15.53 1.78 12.28
C LEU A 140 14.51 2.11 11.20
N LEU A 141 14.00 1.10 10.48
CA LEU A 141 12.83 1.23 9.65
C LEU A 141 11.57 0.90 10.45
N ILE A 142 10.62 1.83 10.42
CA ILE A 142 9.24 1.61 10.88
C ILE A 142 8.35 1.51 9.66
N SER A 143 7.61 0.40 9.54
CA SER A 143 6.59 0.22 8.51
C SER A 143 5.20 0.23 9.13
N VAL A 144 4.25 0.95 8.50
CA VAL A 144 2.86 1.05 8.94
C VAL A 144 1.95 0.87 7.73
N ASP A 145 1.19 -0.23 7.71
CA ASP A 145 0.27 -0.52 6.62
C ASP A 145 -1.13 0.06 6.88
N GLU A 146 -1.83 0.42 5.82
CA GLU A 146 -3.22 0.91 5.83
C GLU A 146 -3.45 2.12 6.77
N VAL A 147 -2.52 3.09 6.74
CA VAL A 147 -2.67 4.30 7.57
C VAL A 147 -3.92 5.10 7.21
N THR A 148 -4.53 5.66 8.25
CA THR A 148 -5.64 6.62 8.16
C THR A 148 -5.29 7.85 9.01
N ASN A 149 -6.00 8.97 8.85
CA ASN A 149 -5.80 10.14 9.71
C ASN A 149 -6.44 9.93 11.10
N SER A 150 -5.95 8.91 11.83
CA SER A 150 -6.37 8.60 13.20
C SER A 150 -5.56 9.38 14.22
N GLU A 151 -6.06 9.47 15.45
CA GLU A 151 -5.35 10.10 16.57
C GLU A 151 -4.00 9.43 16.83
N TYR A 152 -3.93 8.10 16.82
CA TYR A 152 -2.68 7.37 17.02
C TYR A 152 -1.62 7.70 15.96
N ILE A 153 -2.01 7.80 14.69
CA ILE A 153 -1.08 8.19 13.61
C ILE A 153 -0.63 9.64 13.79
N ARG A 154 -1.52 10.55 14.20
CA ARG A 154 -1.18 11.96 14.40
C ARG A 154 -0.18 12.15 15.55
N ILE A 155 -0.42 11.49 16.69
CA ILE A 155 0.50 11.52 17.84
C ILE A 155 1.85 10.95 17.41
N PHE A 156 1.87 9.74 16.84
CA PHE A 156 3.09 9.09 16.36
C PHE A 156 3.88 9.96 15.38
N ALA A 157 3.20 10.52 14.37
CA ALA A 157 3.87 11.35 13.36
C ALA A 157 4.46 12.63 13.97
N SER A 158 3.79 13.22 14.96
CA SER A 158 4.32 14.40 15.68
C SER A 158 5.61 14.08 16.44
N SER A 159 5.64 12.99 17.20
CA SER A 159 6.86 12.52 17.90
C SER A 159 7.95 12.11 16.90
N PHE A 160 7.58 11.44 15.81
CA PHE A 160 8.52 11.07 14.75
C PHE A 160 9.22 12.30 14.15
N GLN A 161 8.50 13.42 13.98
CA GLN A 161 9.10 14.69 13.54
C GLN A 161 10.16 15.21 14.52
N ILE A 162 9.97 15.03 15.84
CA ILE A 162 10.94 15.40 16.85
C ILE A 162 12.19 14.54 16.71
N PHE A 163 12.01 13.22 16.56
CA PHE A 163 13.13 12.28 16.37
C PHE A 163 13.94 12.58 15.11
N LEU A 164 13.29 12.97 14.01
CA LEU A 164 13.97 13.41 12.78
C LEU A 164 14.82 14.68 13.01
N ARG A 165 14.30 15.67 13.75
CA ARG A 165 15.03 16.90 14.04
C ARG A 165 16.25 16.70 14.95
N ASN A 166 16.23 15.60 15.72
CA ASN A 166 17.34 15.19 16.59
C ASN A 166 18.33 14.27 15.85
N ASP A 167 18.23 14.17 14.51
CA ASP A 167 19.12 13.41 13.63
C ASP A 167 19.25 11.92 14.02
N TYR A 168 18.18 11.34 14.59
CA TYR A 168 18.17 9.90 14.83
C TYR A 168 18.05 9.11 13.49
N PRO A 169 18.69 7.93 13.39
CA PRO A 169 18.68 7.09 12.19
C PRO A 169 17.36 6.31 12.06
N ILE A 170 16.24 7.03 11.99
CA ILE A 170 14.88 6.51 11.96
C ILE A 170 14.25 6.77 10.59
N PHE A 171 13.56 5.77 10.06
CA PHE A 171 12.95 5.78 8.73
C PHE A 171 11.50 5.31 8.83
N LEU A 172 10.62 5.89 8.02
CA LEU A 172 9.20 5.60 8.04
C LEU A 172 8.70 5.25 6.64
N LEU A 173 8.08 4.10 6.52
CA LEU A 173 7.41 3.63 5.31
C LEU A 173 5.94 3.37 5.62
N MET A 174 5.07 4.19 5.04
CA MET A 174 3.62 4.08 5.23
C MET A 174 2.93 3.66 3.96
N THR A 175 1.86 2.87 4.08
CA THR A 175 0.96 2.62 2.97
C THR A 175 -0.47 3.04 3.31
N GLY A 176 -1.24 3.40 2.30
CA GLY A 176 -2.64 3.76 2.49
C GLY A 176 -3.37 3.99 1.16
N LEU A 177 -4.69 4.09 1.23
CA LEU A 177 -5.49 4.57 0.11
C LEU A 177 -5.14 6.04 -0.18
N TYR A 178 -5.31 6.44 -1.43
CA TYR A 178 -4.95 7.80 -1.83
C TYR A 178 -5.59 8.87 -0.94
N GLU A 179 -6.89 8.75 -0.63
CA GLU A 179 -7.61 9.71 0.22
C GLU A 179 -7.04 9.76 1.64
N ASN A 180 -6.68 8.62 2.22
CA ASN A 180 -6.11 8.55 3.55
C ASN A 180 -4.74 9.25 3.61
N ILE A 181 -3.86 8.95 2.65
CA ILE A 181 -2.56 9.61 2.52
C ILE A 181 -2.73 11.11 2.25
N TYR A 182 -3.66 11.49 1.38
CA TYR A 182 -3.96 12.89 1.11
C TYR A 182 -4.43 13.63 2.36
N ASN A 183 -5.35 13.05 3.12
CA ASN A 183 -5.86 13.65 4.36
C ASN A 183 -4.75 13.78 5.41
N LEU A 184 -3.88 12.79 5.52
CA LEU A 184 -2.75 12.81 6.44
C LEU A 184 -1.74 13.91 6.06
N GLN A 185 -1.41 14.05 4.76
CA GLN A 185 -0.51 15.11 4.27
C GLN A 185 -1.07 16.51 4.41
N ASN A 186 -2.40 16.68 4.37
CA ASN A 186 -3.06 17.97 4.52
C ASN A 186 -3.52 18.26 5.95
N ASP A 187 -3.15 17.42 6.91
CA ASP A 187 -3.42 17.69 8.33
C ASP A 187 -2.60 18.91 8.77
N LYS A 188 -3.28 19.84 9.48
CA LYS A 188 -2.68 21.12 9.90
C LYS A 188 -1.53 20.95 10.88
N VAL A 189 -1.52 19.85 11.63
CA VAL A 189 -0.47 19.53 12.63
C VAL A 189 0.70 18.82 11.97
N LEU A 190 0.47 18.06 10.90
CA LEU A 190 1.46 17.19 10.27
C LEU A 190 2.05 17.79 8.97
N THR A 191 2.25 19.09 8.93
CA THR A 191 2.71 19.83 7.73
C THR A 191 4.02 19.32 7.13
N PHE A 192 4.89 18.70 7.93
CA PHE A 192 6.14 18.10 7.47
C PHE A 192 5.89 16.89 6.53
N LEU A 193 4.79 16.14 6.71
CA LEU A 193 4.41 15.04 5.84
C LEU A 193 4.02 15.50 4.44
N TYR A 194 3.65 16.76 4.26
CA TYR A 194 3.38 17.33 2.94
C TYR A 194 4.61 17.26 2.01
N ARG A 195 5.81 17.32 2.59
CA ARG A 195 7.08 17.25 1.86
C ARG A 195 7.57 15.80 1.66
N ALA A 196 6.98 14.84 2.35
CA ALA A 196 7.39 13.45 2.21
C ALA A 196 7.00 12.91 0.82
N PRO A 197 7.91 12.24 0.11
CA PRO A 197 7.64 11.63 -1.17
C PRO A 197 6.44 10.67 -1.11
N LYS A 198 5.56 10.82 -2.09
CA LYS A 198 4.41 9.96 -2.28
C LYS A 198 4.56 9.16 -3.57
N LEU A 199 4.62 7.86 -3.44
CA LEU A 199 4.67 6.93 -4.55
C LEU A 199 3.27 6.41 -4.84
N ILE A 200 2.74 6.74 -6.01
CA ILE A 200 1.44 6.22 -6.48
C ILE A 200 1.71 4.96 -7.29
N LEU A 201 1.14 3.82 -6.88
CA LEU A 201 1.30 2.58 -7.61
C LEU A 201 0.45 2.57 -8.87
N GLU A 202 1.12 2.72 -9.98
CA GLU A 202 0.53 2.60 -11.33
C GLU A 202 0.21 1.12 -11.66
N PRO A 203 -0.62 0.84 -12.68
CA PRO A 203 -0.82 -0.51 -13.18
C PRO A 203 0.50 -1.21 -13.52
N LEU A 204 0.56 -2.51 -13.35
CA LEU A 204 1.69 -3.33 -13.77
C LEU A 204 1.90 -3.25 -15.29
N ASN A 205 3.15 -3.38 -15.70
CA ASN A 205 3.49 -3.36 -17.11
C ASN A 205 2.87 -4.57 -17.84
N TYR A 206 2.12 -4.29 -18.90
CA TYR A 206 1.45 -5.31 -19.72
C TYR A 206 2.43 -6.38 -20.27
N THR A 207 3.59 -5.94 -20.76
CA THR A 207 4.60 -6.87 -21.32
C THR A 207 5.17 -7.79 -20.24
N ALA A 208 5.33 -7.28 -19.01
CA ALA A 208 5.78 -8.10 -17.87
C ALA A 208 4.72 -9.14 -17.48
N ILE A 209 3.43 -8.77 -17.45
CA ILE A 209 2.33 -9.71 -17.19
C ILE A 209 2.28 -10.78 -18.27
N ARG A 210 2.28 -10.38 -19.54
CA ARG A 210 2.26 -11.30 -20.67
C ARG A 210 3.43 -12.28 -20.61
N LYS A 211 4.65 -11.78 -20.40
CA LYS A 211 5.83 -12.64 -20.29
C LYS A 211 5.67 -13.65 -19.14
N GLN A 212 5.19 -13.22 -18.00
CA GLN A 212 5.02 -14.11 -16.85
C GLN A 212 3.98 -15.19 -17.09
N TYR A 213 2.87 -14.88 -17.78
CA TYR A 213 1.89 -15.89 -18.19
C TYR A 213 2.45 -16.84 -19.25
N MET A 214 3.24 -16.34 -20.21
CA MET A 214 3.97 -17.21 -21.16
C MET A 214 4.86 -18.21 -20.43
N ASP A 215 5.70 -17.73 -19.53
CA ASP A 215 6.70 -18.56 -18.83
C ASP A 215 6.02 -19.61 -17.92
N ILE A 216 4.96 -19.23 -17.18
CA ILE A 216 4.31 -20.12 -16.22
C ILE A 216 3.41 -21.16 -16.91
N PHE A 217 2.68 -20.76 -17.94
CA PHE A 217 1.68 -21.60 -18.59
C PHE A 217 2.16 -22.23 -19.89
N SER A 218 3.37 -21.88 -20.35
CA SER A 218 3.90 -22.28 -21.66
C SER A 218 2.98 -21.89 -22.82
N LEU A 219 2.40 -20.68 -22.74
CA LEU A 219 1.52 -20.11 -23.74
C LEU A 219 2.32 -19.40 -24.83
N ASP A 220 1.74 -19.33 -26.03
CA ASP A 220 2.21 -18.42 -27.07
C ASP A 220 1.94 -16.94 -26.71
N ILE A 221 2.46 -16.04 -27.54
CA ILE A 221 2.40 -14.59 -27.29
C ILE A 221 0.97 -14.05 -27.34
N ASP A 222 0.11 -14.64 -28.18
CA ASP A 222 -1.26 -14.16 -28.40
C ASP A 222 -2.17 -14.62 -27.25
N ALA A 223 -2.14 -15.88 -26.87
CA ALA A 223 -2.90 -16.42 -25.74
C ALA A 223 -2.49 -15.77 -24.41
N ALA A 224 -1.18 -15.59 -24.16
CA ALA A 224 -0.71 -14.87 -22.99
C ALA A 224 -1.06 -13.37 -23.04
N GLY A 225 -1.11 -12.78 -24.22
CA GLY A 225 -1.55 -11.43 -24.46
C GLY A 225 -3.02 -11.20 -24.13
N GLU A 226 -3.87 -12.14 -24.50
CA GLU A 226 -5.30 -12.12 -24.14
C GLU A 226 -5.50 -12.13 -22.62
N LEU A 227 -4.86 -13.08 -21.93
CA LEU A 227 -4.89 -13.13 -20.45
C LEU A 227 -4.38 -11.81 -19.81
N ALA A 228 -3.26 -11.28 -20.30
CA ALA A 228 -2.69 -10.05 -19.79
C ALA A 228 -3.63 -8.85 -19.96
N SER A 229 -4.32 -8.77 -21.10
CA SER A 229 -5.28 -7.70 -21.41
C SER A 229 -6.46 -7.67 -20.45
N LEU A 230 -6.96 -8.85 -20.04
CA LEU A 230 -8.05 -8.99 -19.08
C LEU A 230 -7.69 -8.46 -17.67
N THR A 231 -6.41 -8.30 -17.36
CA THR A 231 -6.00 -7.77 -16.05
C THR A 231 -5.93 -6.25 -16.03
N LYS A 232 -5.87 -5.56 -17.16
CA LYS A 232 -5.59 -4.12 -17.29
C LYS A 232 -4.39 -3.66 -16.42
N GLY A 233 -3.44 -4.56 -16.13
CA GLY A 233 -2.30 -4.26 -15.25
C GLY A 233 -2.64 -4.25 -13.75
N TYR A 234 -3.85 -4.60 -13.35
CA TYR A 234 -4.27 -4.60 -11.96
C TYR A 234 -3.70 -5.82 -11.21
N PRO A 235 -2.85 -5.63 -10.16
CA PRO A 235 -2.12 -6.73 -9.53
C PRO A 235 -3.00 -7.84 -8.96
N PHE A 236 -4.13 -7.47 -8.33
CA PHE A 236 -5.05 -8.47 -7.79
C PHE A 236 -5.69 -9.30 -8.91
N ALA A 237 -6.10 -8.65 -9.99
CA ALA A 237 -6.64 -9.33 -11.18
C ALA A 237 -5.63 -10.27 -11.82
N PHE A 238 -4.36 -9.87 -11.89
CA PHE A 238 -3.27 -10.74 -12.35
C PHE A 238 -3.16 -12.02 -11.49
N GLN A 239 -3.24 -11.89 -10.17
CA GLN A 239 -3.19 -13.05 -9.27
C GLN A 239 -4.43 -13.94 -9.43
N VAL A 240 -5.63 -13.37 -9.43
CA VAL A 240 -6.90 -14.13 -9.53
C VAL A 240 -6.99 -14.87 -10.87
N LEU A 241 -6.75 -14.17 -11.98
CA LEU A 241 -6.81 -14.78 -13.31
C LEU A 241 -5.77 -15.88 -13.45
N GLY A 242 -4.54 -15.64 -13.01
CA GLY A 242 -3.48 -16.65 -13.00
C GLY A 242 -3.83 -17.85 -12.14
N TYR A 243 -4.40 -17.64 -10.94
CA TYR A 243 -4.86 -18.70 -10.06
C TYR A 243 -5.93 -19.59 -10.70
N LEU A 244 -6.98 -18.97 -11.24
CA LEU A 244 -8.09 -19.68 -11.88
C LEU A 244 -7.66 -20.40 -13.15
N TYR A 245 -6.83 -19.77 -13.96
CA TYR A 245 -6.29 -20.40 -15.18
C TYR A 245 -5.42 -21.62 -14.84
N TRP A 246 -4.60 -21.54 -13.76
CA TRP A 246 -3.81 -22.68 -13.30
C TRP A 246 -4.67 -23.86 -12.84
N GLU A 247 -5.71 -23.62 -12.03
CA GLU A 247 -6.59 -24.68 -11.51
C GLU A 247 -7.45 -25.33 -12.62
N ASN A 248 -7.79 -24.56 -13.64
CA ASN A 248 -8.72 -24.98 -14.69
C ASN A 248 -8.05 -25.29 -16.03
N ARG A 249 -6.71 -25.17 -16.14
CA ARG A 249 -6.01 -25.50 -17.38
C ARG A 249 -6.35 -26.93 -17.84
N ASN A 250 -6.63 -27.08 -19.12
CA ASN A 250 -7.08 -28.33 -19.75
C ASN A 250 -8.49 -28.82 -19.32
N LYS A 251 -9.25 -28.03 -18.57
CA LYS A 251 -10.61 -28.39 -18.12
C LYS A 251 -11.66 -27.40 -18.60
N LYS A 252 -11.32 -26.10 -18.63
CA LYS A 252 -12.23 -25.01 -19.00
C LYS A 252 -11.56 -24.09 -20.02
N THR A 253 -12.37 -23.48 -20.90
CA THR A 253 -11.90 -22.36 -21.75
C THR A 253 -11.80 -21.08 -20.92
N LEU A 254 -11.17 -20.06 -21.50
CA LEU A 254 -11.04 -18.75 -20.83
C LEU A 254 -12.43 -18.15 -20.53
N GLU A 255 -13.36 -18.22 -21.49
CA GLU A 255 -14.72 -17.71 -21.34
C GLU A 255 -15.47 -18.41 -20.20
N GLN A 256 -15.21 -19.70 -19.97
CA GLN A 256 -15.80 -20.46 -18.87
C GLN A 256 -15.19 -20.11 -17.50
N ILE A 257 -14.02 -19.48 -17.48
CA ILE A 257 -13.34 -18.99 -16.26
C ILE A 257 -13.81 -17.59 -15.89
N LEU A 258 -14.19 -16.76 -16.86
CA LEU A 258 -14.54 -15.35 -16.63
C LEU A 258 -15.63 -15.11 -15.56
N PRO A 259 -16.71 -15.90 -15.46
CA PRO A 259 -17.72 -15.68 -14.41
C PRO A 259 -17.14 -15.85 -12.98
N GLU A 260 -16.27 -16.84 -12.78
CA GLU A 260 -15.60 -17.07 -11.50
C GLU A 260 -14.56 -15.95 -11.22
N TYR A 261 -13.86 -15.49 -12.25
CA TYR A 261 -12.96 -14.34 -12.18
C TYR A 261 -13.69 -13.06 -11.76
N ASP A 262 -14.84 -12.76 -12.36
CA ASP A 262 -15.68 -11.62 -12.02
C ASP A 262 -16.17 -11.71 -10.56
N GLN A 263 -16.60 -12.90 -10.12
CA GLN A 263 -17.00 -13.13 -8.73
C GLN A 263 -15.87 -12.83 -7.74
N TYR A 264 -14.63 -13.28 -8.00
CA TYR A 264 -13.49 -12.96 -7.14
C TYR A 264 -13.21 -11.45 -7.09
N LEU A 265 -13.28 -10.76 -8.23
CA LEU A 265 -13.07 -9.31 -8.28
C LEU A 265 -14.14 -8.56 -7.50
N ASP A 266 -15.41 -8.99 -7.62
CA ASP A 266 -16.53 -8.42 -6.88
C ASP A 266 -16.37 -8.63 -5.37
N GLU A 267 -16.32 -9.87 -4.93
CA GLU A 267 -16.36 -10.21 -3.50
C GLU A 267 -15.17 -9.61 -2.73
N TYR A 268 -13.98 -9.64 -3.31
CA TYR A 268 -12.78 -9.22 -2.59
C TYR A 268 -12.42 -7.76 -2.74
N VAL A 269 -12.91 -7.07 -3.79
CA VAL A 269 -12.46 -5.69 -4.06
C VAL A 269 -13.59 -4.76 -4.49
N TYR A 270 -14.40 -5.12 -5.50
CA TYR A 270 -15.28 -4.16 -6.17
C TYR A 270 -16.44 -3.72 -5.31
N SER A 271 -17.09 -4.65 -4.61
CA SER A 271 -18.14 -4.33 -3.65
C SER A 271 -17.65 -3.33 -2.59
N LYS A 272 -16.40 -3.47 -2.13
CA LYS A 272 -15.81 -2.54 -1.17
C LYS A 272 -15.52 -1.16 -1.79
N ILE A 273 -14.92 -1.12 -2.99
CA ILE A 273 -14.71 0.13 -3.73
C ILE A 273 -16.05 0.84 -3.96
N TRP A 274 -17.05 0.11 -4.41
CA TRP A 274 -18.39 0.62 -4.68
C TRP A 274 -19.05 1.21 -3.45
N SER A 275 -18.92 0.56 -2.29
CA SER A 275 -19.46 1.07 -1.02
C SER A 275 -18.81 2.36 -0.55
N GLU A 276 -17.58 2.66 -0.98
CA GLU A 276 -16.82 3.86 -0.65
C GLU A 276 -17.07 5.03 -1.64
N LEU A 277 -17.84 4.79 -2.71
CA LEU A 277 -18.24 5.82 -3.68
C LEU A 277 -19.47 6.58 -3.18
N SER A 278 -19.46 7.90 -3.36
CA SER A 278 -20.68 8.72 -3.15
C SER A 278 -21.69 8.48 -4.27
N ASP A 279 -22.93 8.90 -4.06
CA ASP A 279 -24.00 8.75 -5.05
C ASP A 279 -23.66 9.40 -6.40
N LEU A 280 -23.00 10.56 -6.39
CA LEU A 280 -22.57 11.21 -7.64
C LEU A 280 -21.37 10.49 -8.28
N ASP A 281 -20.45 9.91 -7.51
CA ASP A 281 -19.40 9.04 -8.06
C ASP A 281 -20.02 7.83 -8.74
N LYS A 282 -20.97 7.16 -8.06
CA LYS A 282 -21.70 6.01 -8.61
C LYS A 282 -22.44 6.39 -9.88
N LYS A 283 -23.13 7.53 -9.90
CA LYS A 283 -23.84 8.01 -11.08
C LYS A 283 -22.93 8.19 -12.29
N ILE A 284 -21.74 8.78 -12.10
CA ILE A 284 -20.76 8.96 -13.17
C ILE A 284 -20.24 7.60 -13.67
N VAL A 285 -19.86 6.72 -12.75
CA VAL A 285 -19.32 5.40 -13.08
C VAL A 285 -20.37 4.53 -13.76
N THR A 286 -21.64 4.59 -13.30
CA THR A 286 -22.77 3.89 -13.94
C THR A 286 -22.97 4.36 -15.38
N GLU A 287 -23.01 5.67 -15.61
CA GLU A 287 -23.15 6.18 -16.98
C GLU A 287 -22.03 5.73 -17.88
N MET A 288 -20.77 5.79 -17.40
CA MET A 288 -19.61 5.26 -18.14
C MET A 288 -19.74 3.77 -18.46
N SER A 289 -20.26 2.97 -17.54
CA SER A 289 -20.38 1.52 -17.67
C SER A 289 -21.51 1.12 -18.63
N LEU A 290 -22.63 1.82 -18.60
CA LEU A 290 -23.80 1.51 -19.44
C LEU A 290 -23.65 2.04 -20.87
N SER A 291 -23.16 3.26 -21.03
CA SER A 291 -23.04 3.89 -22.34
C SER A 291 -21.74 3.56 -23.07
N GLY A 292 -20.71 3.11 -22.36
CA GLY A 292 -19.36 2.99 -22.91
C GLY A 292 -18.72 4.33 -23.27
N GLU A 293 -19.34 5.46 -22.88
CA GLU A 293 -18.90 6.80 -23.24
C GLU A 293 -17.62 7.16 -22.49
N THR A 294 -16.67 7.71 -23.20
CA THR A 294 -15.36 8.10 -22.68
C THR A 294 -15.09 9.60 -22.79
N GLN A 295 -15.84 10.31 -23.62
CA GLN A 295 -15.68 11.76 -23.80
C GLN A 295 -16.27 12.53 -22.61
N VAL A 296 -15.43 13.30 -21.94
CA VAL A 296 -15.84 14.12 -20.77
C VAL A 296 -17.02 15.04 -21.09
N LYS A 297 -17.02 15.65 -22.28
CA LYS A 297 -18.12 16.53 -22.71
C LYS A 297 -19.43 15.77 -22.81
N ALA A 298 -19.45 14.64 -23.49
CA ALA A 298 -20.66 13.81 -23.67
C ALA A 298 -21.16 13.24 -22.34
N LEU A 299 -20.26 12.78 -21.46
CA LEU A 299 -20.64 12.32 -20.11
C LEU A 299 -21.32 13.42 -19.30
N ARG A 300 -20.79 14.65 -19.34
CA ARG A 300 -21.37 15.78 -18.65
C ARG A 300 -22.77 16.12 -19.16
N GLU A 301 -22.95 16.12 -20.47
CA GLU A 301 -24.24 16.40 -21.11
C GLU A 301 -25.29 15.34 -20.73
N ARG A 302 -24.93 14.05 -20.75
CA ARG A 302 -25.81 12.95 -20.33
C ARG A 302 -26.19 13.00 -18.85
N LEU A 303 -25.27 13.46 -18.00
CA LEU A 303 -25.46 13.55 -16.56
C LEU A 303 -26.07 14.89 -16.10
N ASP A 304 -26.25 15.82 -17.01
CA ASP A 304 -26.63 17.22 -16.72
C ASP A 304 -25.72 17.86 -15.66
N MET A 305 -24.40 17.70 -15.83
CA MET A 305 -23.40 18.19 -14.89
C MET A 305 -22.64 19.40 -15.42
N LYS A 306 -22.51 20.45 -14.61
CA LYS A 306 -21.64 21.59 -14.90
C LYS A 306 -20.15 21.16 -14.91
N SER A 307 -19.32 21.88 -15.69
CA SER A 307 -17.89 21.57 -15.89
C SER A 307 -17.13 21.50 -14.58
N GLU A 308 -17.36 22.48 -13.71
CA GLU A 308 -16.66 22.63 -12.43
C GLU A 308 -16.97 21.43 -11.53
N LEU A 309 -18.24 21.07 -11.40
CA LEU A 309 -18.70 19.96 -10.59
C LEU A 309 -18.14 18.63 -11.11
N PHE A 310 -18.27 18.36 -12.41
CA PHE A 310 -17.74 17.14 -13.01
C PHE A 310 -16.22 17.03 -12.83
N SER A 311 -15.48 18.14 -12.93
CA SER A 311 -14.02 18.15 -12.76
C SER A 311 -13.61 17.72 -11.35
N VAL A 312 -14.33 18.17 -10.31
CA VAL A 312 -14.09 17.75 -8.92
C VAL A 312 -14.27 16.23 -8.77
N TYR A 313 -15.38 15.68 -9.26
CA TYR A 313 -15.67 14.25 -9.16
C TYR A 313 -14.72 13.41 -10.02
N ARG A 314 -14.37 13.89 -11.22
CA ARG A 314 -13.37 13.24 -12.08
C ARG A 314 -12.03 13.11 -11.36
N GLU A 315 -11.52 14.20 -10.75
CA GLU A 315 -10.25 14.14 -10.02
C GLU A 315 -10.36 13.22 -8.80
N ARG A 316 -11.50 13.19 -8.11
CA ARG A 316 -11.74 12.27 -7.00
C ARG A 316 -11.73 10.81 -7.46
N LEU A 317 -12.44 10.46 -8.52
CA LEU A 317 -12.49 9.12 -9.09
C LEU A 317 -11.11 8.65 -9.61
N LYS A 318 -10.32 9.57 -10.19
CA LYS A 318 -8.91 9.30 -10.55
C LYS A 318 -8.09 8.97 -9.32
N ARG A 319 -8.21 9.76 -8.26
CA ARG A 319 -7.51 9.53 -6.99
C ARG A 319 -7.90 8.21 -6.33
N LYS A 320 -9.15 7.82 -6.45
CA LYS A 320 -9.64 6.50 -6.00
C LYS A 320 -9.17 5.35 -6.90
N GLY A 321 -8.57 5.64 -8.05
CA GLY A 321 -8.11 4.65 -9.03
C GLY A 321 -9.25 3.93 -9.76
N VAL A 322 -10.45 4.52 -9.78
CA VAL A 322 -11.62 3.98 -10.49
C VAL A 322 -11.60 4.33 -11.96
N ILE A 323 -11.13 5.53 -12.29
CA ILE A 323 -10.97 6.00 -13.66
C ILE A 323 -9.55 6.47 -13.95
N ILE A 324 -9.16 6.46 -15.21
CA ILE A 324 -7.91 7.05 -15.72
C ILE A 324 -8.22 8.01 -16.87
N SER A 325 -7.33 8.99 -17.06
CA SER A 325 -7.38 9.94 -18.17
C SER A 325 -6.01 9.96 -18.84
N LYS A 326 -5.84 9.13 -19.88
CA LYS A 326 -4.60 9.05 -20.67
C LYS A 326 -4.59 10.05 -21.81
N GLU A 327 -5.77 10.46 -22.28
CA GLU A 327 -5.93 11.42 -23.36
C GLU A 327 -6.71 12.64 -22.89
N TYR A 328 -6.41 13.79 -23.50
CA TYR A 328 -7.14 15.03 -23.20
C TYR A 328 -8.63 14.87 -23.51
N GLY A 329 -9.48 15.29 -22.59
CA GLY A 329 -10.94 15.23 -22.75
C GLY A 329 -11.56 13.85 -22.66
N LYS A 330 -10.77 12.78 -22.37
CA LYS A 330 -11.26 11.42 -22.22
C LYS A 330 -10.99 10.85 -20.83
N VAL A 331 -11.90 9.96 -20.42
CA VAL A 331 -11.80 9.15 -19.19
C VAL A 331 -12.23 7.72 -19.50
N THR A 332 -11.58 6.75 -18.86
CA THR A 332 -11.92 5.33 -18.97
C THR A 332 -11.90 4.67 -17.62
N LEU A 333 -12.67 3.59 -17.44
CA LEU A 333 -12.61 2.77 -16.23
C LEU A 333 -11.23 2.08 -16.13
N ALA A 334 -10.57 2.28 -14.99
CA ALA A 334 -9.22 1.80 -14.73
C ALA A 334 -9.18 0.31 -14.40
N LEU A 335 -10.20 -0.18 -13.70
CA LEU A 335 -10.26 -1.55 -13.19
C LEU A 335 -10.77 -2.52 -14.26
N PRO A 336 -10.21 -3.75 -14.32
CA PRO A 336 -10.66 -4.75 -15.30
C PRO A 336 -12.10 -5.19 -15.01
N ARG A 337 -12.93 -5.26 -16.05
CA ARG A 337 -14.33 -5.74 -15.97
C ARG A 337 -15.21 -5.05 -14.91
N PHE A 338 -14.81 -3.86 -14.47
CA PHE A 338 -15.57 -3.08 -13.48
C PHE A 338 -16.90 -2.56 -14.05
N ASP A 339 -16.97 -2.38 -15.35
CA ASP A 339 -18.21 -2.09 -16.07
C ASP A 339 -19.23 -3.23 -15.95
N GLU A 340 -18.81 -4.49 -16.02
CA GLU A 340 -19.70 -5.65 -15.85
C GLU A 340 -20.24 -5.70 -14.40
N PHE A 341 -19.36 -5.50 -13.41
CA PHE A 341 -19.77 -5.39 -12.01
C PHE A 341 -20.84 -4.27 -11.81
N VAL A 342 -20.59 -3.08 -12.35
CA VAL A 342 -21.51 -1.95 -12.21
C VAL A 342 -22.86 -2.22 -12.88
N LYS A 343 -22.88 -2.87 -14.06
CA LYS A 343 -24.12 -3.28 -14.72
C LYS A 343 -24.96 -4.21 -13.85
N ILE A 344 -24.32 -5.18 -13.17
CA ILE A 344 -25.01 -6.08 -12.25
C ILE A 344 -25.59 -5.32 -11.05
N GLN A 345 -24.85 -4.35 -10.48
CA GLN A 345 -25.35 -3.51 -9.38
C GLN A 345 -26.59 -2.68 -9.72
N GLN A 346 -26.85 -2.41 -11.00
CA GLN A 346 -28.04 -1.68 -11.44
C GLN A 346 -29.26 -2.60 -11.61
N LEU A 347 -29.07 -3.92 -11.60
CA LEU A 347 -30.16 -4.89 -11.70
C LEU A 347 -30.67 -5.34 -10.32
N MET A 348 -29.94 -5.01 -9.27
CA MET A 348 -30.31 -5.29 -7.87
C MET A 348 -31.10 -4.13 -7.27
#